data_a5c15810652db781fc621f7aa9d7e7c1
#
_entry.id   a5c15810652db781fc621f7aa9d7e7c1
#
_cell.length_a   1.000
_cell.length_b   1.000
_cell.length_c   1.000
_cell.angle_alpha   90.00
_cell.angle_beta   90.00
_cell.angle_gamma   90.00
#
_symmetry.space_group_name_H-M   'P 1'
#
loop_
_entity.id
_entity.type
_entity.pdbx_description
1 polymer ?
#
loop_
_entity_poly.entity_id
_entity_poly.type
_entity_poly.pdbx_seq_one_letter_code
_entity_poly.pdbx_strand_id
1 'polypeptide(L)'
;GAAFTIGGAYQNNEINVLNCPAKLMIDAKVADIGPKLDYGNGYKTSMPTHITGGGVLTVDVSDKHQIGVAASASYYCEVDNHSMTMAGAGAEYTYNKMLSVRAGYEYGNHDLSHFTVGAGIKYQGLRLNGSYMLGITEAKNSYLTVGLGYDF
;
A
#
# COMPACT_ATOMS: atom_id res chain seq x y z
N GLY A 1 -3.39 -1.37 27.56
CA GLY A 1 -4.24 -2.06 26.60
C GLY A 1 -3.42 -3.01 25.74
N ALA A 2 -4.03 -4.00 25.16
CA ALA A 2 -3.42 -4.92 24.21
C ALA A 2 -4.25 -4.90 22.91
N ALA A 3 -3.57 -4.93 21.77
CA ALA A 3 -4.20 -5.06 20.47
C ALA A 3 -3.63 -6.28 19.74
N PHE A 4 -4.44 -6.92 18.94
CA PHE A 4 -4.07 -8.09 18.15
C PHE A 4 -4.28 -7.81 16.68
N THR A 5 -3.37 -8.33 15.87
CA THR A 5 -3.46 -8.32 14.42
C THR A 5 -3.36 -9.75 13.91
N ILE A 6 -4.26 -10.14 13.03
CA ILE A 6 -4.21 -11.41 12.32
C ILE A 6 -4.29 -11.17 10.82
N GLY A 7 -3.49 -11.86 10.05
CA GLY A 7 -3.50 -11.73 8.59
C GLY A 7 -2.87 -12.93 7.93
N GLY A 8 -3.05 -12.99 6.63
CA GLY A 8 -2.46 -14.02 5.78
C GLY A 8 -2.15 -13.45 4.40
N ALA A 9 -1.17 -14.05 3.75
CA ALA A 9 -0.81 -13.74 2.37
C ALA A 9 -0.66 -15.03 1.57
N TYR A 10 -1.02 -14.95 0.30
CA TYR A 10 -0.81 -16.00 -0.68
C TYR A 10 0.05 -15.44 -1.82
N GLN A 11 1.06 -16.20 -2.21
CA GLN A 11 1.92 -15.84 -3.33
C GLN A 11 2.01 -17.01 -4.31
N ASN A 12 1.86 -16.69 -5.60
CA ASN A 12 2.07 -17.62 -6.70
C ASN A 12 3.03 -16.97 -7.72
N ASN A 13 4.17 -17.61 -7.93
CA ASN A 13 5.23 -17.13 -8.83
C ASN A 13 5.21 -17.83 -10.20
N GLU A 14 4.27 -18.75 -10.42
CA GLU A 14 4.24 -19.63 -11.59
C GLU A 14 2.97 -19.41 -12.43
N ILE A 15 2.48 -18.18 -12.52
CA ILE A 15 1.36 -17.84 -13.38
C ILE A 15 1.85 -17.25 -14.70
N ASN A 16 1.01 -17.38 -15.74
CA ASN A 16 1.25 -16.76 -17.03
C ASN A 16 0.10 -15.81 -17.38
N VAL A 17 0.44 -14.60 -17.77
CA VAL A 17 -0.50 -13.58 -18.23
C VAL A 17 -0.10 -13.19 -19.65
N LEU A 18 -0.96 -13.39 -20.62
CA LEU A 18 -0.71 -13.13 -22.05
C LEU A 18 0.60 -13.79 -22.56
N ASN A 19 0.87 -15.03 -22.13
CA ASN A 19 2.10 -15.79 -22.41
C ASN A 19 3.39 -15.19 -21.80
N CYS A 20 3.28 -14.25 -20.86
CA CYS A 20 4.40 -13.72 -20.12
C CYS A 20 4.41 -14.31 -18.71
N PRO A 21 5.58 -14.67 -18.16
CA PRO A 21 5.71 -15.07 -16.77
C PRO A 21 5.21 -13.96 -15.83
N ALA A 22 4.47 -14.37 -14.82
CA ALA A 22 3.91 -13.40 -13.89
C ALA A 22 3.93 -13.94 -12.45
N LYS A 23 3.83 -13.01 -11.49
CA LYS A 23 3.76 -13.29 -10.06
C LYS A 23 2.54 -12.59 -9.49
N LEU A 24 1.75 -13.32 -8.73
CA LEU A 24 0.60 -12.80 -8.01
C LEU A 24 0.85 -12.90 -6.51
N MET A 25 0.62 -11.83 -5.81
CA MET A 25 0.53 -11.81 -4.35
C MET A 25 -0.79 -11.19 -3.94
N ILE A 26 -1.50 -11.83 -3.03
CA ILE A 26 -2.71 -11.31 -2.39
C ILE A 26 -2.55 -11.42 -0.88
N ASP A 27 -3.06 -10.46 -0.16
CA ASP A 27 -3.04 -10.46 1.29
C ASP A 27 -4.35 -9.91 1.87
N ALA A 28 -4.62 -10.34 3.10
CA ALA A 28 -5.69 -9.76 3.91
C ALA A 28 -5.30 -9.79 5.38
N LYS A 29 -5.69 -8.76 6.11
CA LYS A 29 -5.49 -8.66 7.56
C LYS A 29 -6.65 -7.98 8.25
N VAL A 30 -6.86 -8.35 9.49
CA VAL A 30 -7.64 -7.61 10.48
C VAL A 30 -6.67 -7.15 11.55
N ALA A 31 -6.61 -5.85 11.79
CA ALA A 31 -5.65 -5.27 12.72
C ALA A 31 -6.36 -4.46 13.83
N ASP A 32 -5.60 -4.23 14.90
CA ASP A 32 -6.00 -3.43 16.05
C ASP A 32 -7.28 -3.92 16.73
N ILE A 33 -7.45 -5.25 16.80
CA ILE A 33 -8.54 -5.88 17.56
C ILE A 33 -8.19 -5.79 19.03
N GLY A 34 -8.94 -5.01 19.79
CA GLY A 34 -8.67 -4.85 21.22
C GLY A 34 -9.83 -4.24 22.00
N PRO A 35 -9.76 -4.32 23.35
CA PRO A 35 -10.74 -3.67 24.21
C PRO A 35 -10.62 -2.14 24.10
N LYS A 36 -11.67 -1.45 24.51
CA LYS A 36 -11.63 0.01 24.65
C LYS A 36 -10.51 0.44 25.59
N LEU A 37 -9.75 1.43 25.19
CA LEU A 37 -8.74 2.07 26.02
C LEU A 37 -9.43 2.99 27.02
N ASP A 38 -9.15 2.78 28.32
CA ASP A 38 -9.62 3.62 29.40
C ASP A 38 -8.47 4.51 29.89
N TYR A 39 -8.62 5.81 29.78
CA TYR A 39 -7.62 6.81 30.18
C TYR A 39 -7.74 7.22 31.66
N GLY A 40 -8.58 6.56 32.45
CA GLY A 40 -8.69 6.80 33.91
C GLY A 40 -9.51 8.04 34.30
N ASN A 41 -10.01 8.79 33.32
CA ASN A 41 -10.84 9.99 33.52
C ASN A 41 -12.29 9.81 33.06
N GLY A 42 -12.74 8.56 32.90
CA GLY A 42 -14.06 8.21 32.37
C GLY A 42 -14.14 8.23 30.84
N TYR A 43 -13.08 8.60 30.16
CA TYR A 43 -13.00 8.58 28.70
C TYR A 43 -12.53 7.20 28.23
N LYS A 44 -13.34 6.57 27.39
CA LYS A 44 -13.04 5.26 26.78
C LYS A 44 -13.08 5.43 25.27
N THR A 45 -11.95 5.19 24.62
CA THR A 45 -11.83 5.21 23.16
C THR A 45 -11.73 3.80 22.61
N SER A 46 -12.50 3.48 21.58
CA SER A 46 -12.37 2.22 20.85
C SER A 46 -11.04 2.19 20.08
N MET A 47 -10.41 1.02 19.99
CA MET A 47 -9.28 0.85 19.07
C MET A 47 -9.78 0.93 17.63
N PRO A 48 -9.00 1.54 16.71
CA PRO A 48 -9.38 1.68 15.31
C PRO A 48 -9.21 0.36 14.57
N THR A 49 -9.99 -0.66 14.97
CA THR A 49 -9.98 -1.96 14.29
C THR A 49 -10.24 -1.77 12.81
N HIS A 50 -9.38 -2.32 11.97
CA HIS A 50 -9.54 -2.21 10.54
C HIS A 50 -9.28 -3.52 9.81
N ILE A 51 -9.96 -3.67 8.67
CA ILE A 51 -9.79 -4.77 7.74
C ILE A 51 -9.12 -4.20 6.49
N THR A 52 -8.03 -4.83 6.07
CA THR A 52 -7.33 -4.46 4.82
C THR A 52 -7.15 -5.70 3.98
N GLY A 53 -7.36 -5.56 2.68
CA GLY A 53 -7.03 -6.59 1.70
C GLY A 53 -6.41 -5.94 0.47
N GLY A 54 -5.53 -6.67 -0.20
CA GLY A 54 -4.86 -6.16 -1.37
C GLY A 54 -4.26 -7.26 -2.23
N GLY A 55 -3.71 -6.83 -3.36
CA GLY A 55 -2.99 -7.74 -4.25
C GLY A 55 -2.08 -6.98 -5.20
N VAL A 56 -1.05 -7.67 -5.63
CA VAL A 56 -0.07 -7.20 -6.61
C VAL A 56 0.09 -8.28 -7.67
N LEU A 57 -0.04 -7.88 -8.92
CA LEU A 57 0.29 -8.69 -10.08
C LEU A 57 1.51 -8.06 -10.77
N THR A 58 2.58 -8.83 -10.92
CA THR A 58 3.79 -8.41 -11.61
C THR A 58 4.00 -9.31 -12.82
N VAL A 59 4.15 -8.72 -14.00
CA VAL A 59 4.30 -9.42 -15.29
C VAL A 59 5.66 -9.09 -15.89
N ASP A 60 6.45 -10.10 -16.17
CA ASP A 60 7.72 -9.99 -16.89
C ASP A 60 7.43 -10.02 -18.41
N VAL A 61 7.22 -8.83 -18.99
CA VAL A 61 6.89 -8.69 -20.43
C VAL A 61 8.10 -9.09 -21.31
N SER A 62 9.29 -8.89 -20.82
CA SER A 62 10.54 -9.38 -21.41
C SER A 62 11.65 -9.37 -20.35
N ASP A 63 12.84 -9.86 -20.70
CA ASP A 63 14.01 -9.88 -19.80
C ASP A 63 14.34 -8.50 -19.18
N LYS A 64 13.96 -7.43 -19.85
CA LYS A 64 14.25 -6.05 -19.44
C LYS A 64 13.02 -5.25 -19.00
N HIS A 65 11.82 -5.71 -19.32
CA HIS A 65 10.59 -4.95 -19.11
C HIS A 65 9.65 -5.68 -18.17
N GLN A 66 9.33 -5.08 -17.06
CA GLN A 66 8.40 -5.61 -16.07
C GLN A 66 7.32 -4.58 -15.78
N ILE A 67 6.08 -5.03 -15.67
CA ILE A 67 4.92 -4.21 -15.30
C ILE A 67 4.31 -4.80 -14.04
N GLY A 68 4.14 -3.97 -13.03
CA GLY A 68 3.41 -4.29 -11.81
C GLY A 68 2.10 -3.50 -11.74
N VAL A 69 1.03 -4.13 -11.31
CA VAL A 69 -0.22 -3.47 -10.94
C VAL A 69 -0.61 -3.92 -9.54
N ALA A 70 -1.12 -3.00 -8.74
CA ALA A 70 -1.53 -3.25 -7.38
C ALA A 70 -2.90 -2.62 -7.11
N ALA A 71 -3.68 -3.26 -6.26
CA ALA A 71 -4.90 -2.67 -5.71
C ALA A 71 -5.05 -3.08 -4.25
N SER A 72 -5.61 -2.19 -3.44
CA SER A 72 -5.90 -2.46 -2.03
C SER A 72 -7.17 -1.75 -1.60
N ALA A 73 -7.81 -2.29 -0.56
CA ALA A 73 -8.92 -1.64 0.12
C ALA A 73 -8.80 -1.84 1.62
N SER A 74 -9.16 -0.82 2.37
CA SER A 74 -9.17 -0.81 3.82
C SER A 74 -10.49 -0.25 4.34
N TYR A 75 -11.04 -0.90 5.34
CA TYR A 75 -12.20 -0.43 6.07
C TYR A 75 -11.86 -0.32 7.56
N TYR A 76 -11.94 0.88 8.08
CA TYR A 76 -11.77 1.17 9.50
C TYR A 76 -13.13 1.14 10.17
N CYS A 77 -13.27 0.26 11.15
CA CYS A 77 -14.49 0.14 11.93
C CYS A 77 -14.75 1.45 12.69
N GLU A 78 -16.01 1.70 12.91
CA GLU A 78 -16.49 2.93 13.54
C GLU A 78 -15.81 3.20 14.88
N VAL A 79 -15.16 4.35 14.97
CA VAL A 79 -14.67 4.94 16.21
C VAL A 79 -15.42 6.26 16.37
N ASP A 80 -16.17 6.41 17.46
CA ASP A 80 -16.94 7.61 17.79
C ASP A 80 -17.88 8.10 16.64
N ASN A 81 -18.65 7.18 16.07
CA ASN A 81 -19.58 7.39 14.94
C ASN A 81 -18.90 7.79 13.59
N HIS A 82 -17.63 7.52 13.44
CA HIS A 82 -16.92 7.75 12.17
C HIS A 82 -16.29 6.45 11.67
N SER A 83 -16.68 6.02 10.49
CA SER A 83 -16.01 4.94 9.75
C SER A 83 -15.19 5.54 8.61
N MET A 84 -14.07 4.91 8.28
CA MET A 84 -13.22 5.36 7.18
C MET A 84 -13.03 4.22 6.20
N THR A 85 -13.23 4.51 4.93
CA THR A 85 -12.97 3.59 3.83
C THR A 85 -11.89 4.18 2.94
N MET A 86 -10.90 3.37 2.61
CA MET A 86 -9.84 3.72 1.67
C MET A 86 -9.73 2.62 0.62
N ALA A 87 -9.52 3.00 -0.63
CA ALA A 87 -9.25 2.07 -1.71
C ALA A 87 -8.24 2.68 -2.67
N GLY A 88 -7.23 1.93 -3.03
CA GLY A 88 -6.16 2.40 -3.87
C GLY A 88 -5.83 1.44 -5.00
N ALA A 89 -5.31 2.01 -6.09
CA ALA A 89 -4.73 1.26 -7.18
C ALA A 89 -3.49 1.97 -7.71
N GLY A 90 -2.55 1.22 -8.23
CA GLY A 90 -1.32 1.76 -8.77
C GLY A 90 -0.68 0.83 -9.79
N ALA A 91 0.24 1.41 -10.56
CA ALA A 91 1.05 0.67 -11.50
C ALA A 91 2.51 1.10 -11.38
N GLU A 92 3.39 0.16 -11.65
CA GLU A 92 4.83 0.35 -11.72
C GLU A 92 5.36 -0.24 -13.03
N TYR A 93 6.22 0.48 -13.68
CA TYR A 93 7.02 -0.01 -14.79
C TYR A 93 8.49 -0.05 -14.37
N THR A 94 9.12 -1.21 -14.55
CA THR A 94 10.53 -1.40 -14.22
C THR A 94 11.31 -1.79 -15.47
N TYR A 95 12.38 -1.04 -15.73
CA TYR A 95 13.32 -1.29 -16.83
C TYR A 95 14.63 -1.88 -16.31
N ASN A 96 15.04 -2.98 -16.94
CA ASN A 96 16.29 -3.71 -16.68
C ASN A 96 16.51 -4.07 -15.20
N LYS A 97 15.43 -4.22 -14.44
CA LYS A 97 15.46 -4.45 -12.98
C LYS A 97 16.24 -3.38 -12.19
N MET A 98 16.48 -2.23 -12.82
CA MET A 98 17.28 -1.13 -12.28
C MET A 98 16.48 0.15 -12.10
N LEU A 99 15.71 0.53 -13.09
CA LEU A 99 14.95 1.80 -13.09
C LEU A 99 13.48 1.50 -12.96
N SER A 100 12.80 2.13 -12.03
CA SER A 100 11.36 2.01 -11.88
C SER A 100 10.69 3.37 -11.86
N VAL A 101 9.51 3.44 -12.47
CA VAL A 101 8.58 4.56 -12.34
C VAL A 101 7.23 4.02 -11.92
N ARG A 102 6.55 4.75 -11.04
CA ARG A 102 5.28 4.30 -10.47
C ARG A 102 4.31 5.44 -10.36
N ALA A 103 3.03 5.12 -10.50
CA ALA A 103 1.94 6.04 -10.25
C ALA A 103 0.80 5.30 -9.56
N GLY A 104 0.08 5.99 -8.71
CA GLY A 104 -1.05 5.43 -7.99
C GLY A 104 -2.06 6.50 -7.62
N TYR A 105 -3.25 6.03 -7.35
CA TYR A 105 -4.34 6.82 -6.82
C TYR A 105 -4.95 6.11 -5.63
N GLU A 106 -5.19 6.84 -4.57
CA GLU A 106 -5.93 6.37 -3.42
C GLU A 106 -7.18 7.23 -3.22
N TYR A 107 -8.31 6.57 -3.15
CA TYR A 107 -9.57 7.14 -2.73
C TYR A 107 -9.72 6.95 -1.23
N GLY A 108 -10.01 8.01 -0.51
CA GLY A 108 -10.40 7.98 0.89
C GLY A 108 -11.62 8.88 1.10
N ASN A 109 -12.57 8.43 1.94
CA ASN A 109 -13.62 9.34 2.39
C ASN A 109 -13.03 10.44 3.28
N HIS A 110 -13.77 11.49 3.57
CA HIS A 110 -13.33 12.67 4.36
C HIS A 110 -12.11 13.39 3.76
N ASP A 111 -12.10 13.56 2.43
CA ASP A 111 -11.08 14.33 1.71
C ASP A 111 -9.64 13.77 1.80
N LEU A 112 -9.50 12.46 2.00
CA LEU A 112 -8.21 11.78 2.06
C LEU A 112 -7.70 11.28 0.71
N SER A 113 -8.40 11.62 -0.38
CA SER A 113 -8.01 11.16 -1.72
C SER A 113 -6.74 11.85 -2.20
N HIS A 114 -5.83 11.08 -2.79
CA HIS A 114 -4.57 11.62 -3.27
C HIS A 114 -3.99 10.82 -4.45
N PHE A 115 -3.16 11.48 -5.24
CA PHE A 115 -2.30 10.88 -6.24
C PHE A 115 -0.88 10.69 -5.72
N THR A 116 -0.23 9.62 -6.15
CA THR A 116 1.20 9.41 -5.89
C THR A 116 1.93 9.14 -7.19
N VAL A 117 3.11 9.73 -7.32
CA VAL A 117 4.08 9.40 -8.37
C VAL A 117 5.42 9.09 -7.73
N GLY A 118 6.19 8.21 -8.33
CA GLY A 118 7.48 7.86 -7.77
C GLY A 118 8.43 7.31 -8.82
N ALA A 119 9.69 7.32 -8.46
CA ALA A 119 10.76 6.71 -9.25
C ALA A 119 11.75 6.00 -8.34
N GLY A 120 12.40 4.97 -8.85
CA GLY A 120 13.41 4.21 -8.12
C GLY A 120 14.58 3.82 -9.00
N ILE A 121 15.73 3.72 -8.39
CA ILE A 121 16.96 3.21 -9.02
C ILE A 121 17.52 2.12 -8.11
N LYS A 122 17.86 0.98 -8.72
CA LYS A 122 18.57 -0.11 -8.06
C LYS A 122 19.86 -0.39 -8.82
N TYR A 123 21.00 -0.30 -8.13
CA TYR A 123 22.30 -0.56 -8.72
C TYR A 123 23.23 -1.20 -7.72
N GLN A 124 23.78 -2.36 -8.04
CA GLN A 124 24.74 -3.12 -7.20
C GLN A 124 24.29 -3.27 -5.73
N GLY A 125 23.02 -3.62 -5.50
CA GLY A 125 22.45 -3.75 -4.16
C GLY A 125 21.96 -2.43 -3.54
N LEU A 126 22.42 -1.26 -4.01
CA LEU A 126 21.93 0.03 -3.57
C LEU A 126 20.56 0.32 -4.19
N ARG A 127 19.60 0.72 -3.37
CA ARG A 127 18.27 1.18 -3.81
C ARG A 127 18.04 2.62 -3.36
N LEU A 128 17.69 3.47 -4.30
CA LEU A 128 17.21 4.83 -4.05
C LEU A 128 15.79 4.93 -4.59
N ASN A 129 14.86 5.37 -3.75
CA ASN A 129 13.47 5.57 -4.13
C ASN A 129 13.03 6.99 -3.75
N GLY A 130 12.31 7.62 -4.65
CA GLY A 130 11.63 8.88 -4.39
C GLY A 130 10.15 8.74 -4.72
N SER A 131 9.29 9.34 -3.91
CA SER A 131 7.86 9.43 -4.19
C SER A 131 7.30 10.77 -3.75
N TYR A 132 6.37 11.27 -4.52
CA TYR A 132 5.66 12.51 -4.24
C TYR A 132 4.16 12.24 -4.21
N MET A 133 3.53 12.62 -3.12
CA MET A 133 2.09 12.54 -2.92
C MET A 133 1.46 13.90 -3.15
N LEU A 134 0.42 13.92 -3.96
CA LEU A 134 -0.37 15.09 -4.31
C LEU A 134 -1.77 14.94 -3.68
N GLY A 135 -2.06 15.70 -2.64
CA GLY A 135 -3.40 15.82 -2.11
C GLY A 135 -4.32 16.55 -3.10
N ILE A 136 -5.50 16.00 -3.37
CA ILE A 136 -6.44 16.54 -4.37
C ILE A 136 -7.47 17.44 -3.72
N THR A 137 -7.60 17.40 -2.40
CA THR A 137 -8.61 18.11 -1.61
C THR A 137 -8.12 19.47 -1.12
N GLU A 138 -9.01 20.26 -0.53
CA GLU A 138 -8.72 21.62 -0.05
C GLU A 138 -7.53 21.70 0.93
N ALA A 139 -7.27 20.62 1.66
CA ALA A 139 -6.12 20.49 2.55
C ALA A 139 -4.83 20.08 1.82
N LYS A 140 -4.52 20.63 0.66
CA LYS A 140 -3.35 20.41 -0.24
C LYS A 140 -2.06 19.91 0.47
N ASN A 141 -2.14 18.82 1.22
CA ASN A 141 -0.99 18.23 1.88
C ASN A 141 -0.21 17.39 0.85
N SER A 142 0.92 17.92 0.43
CA SER A 142 1.84 17.22 -0.46
C SER A 142 3.06 16.77 0.32
N TYR A 143 3.49 15.52 0.11
CA TYR A 143 4.64 14.95 0.79
C TYR A 143 5.64 14.40 -0.21
N LEU A 144 6.91 14.72 0.02
CA LEU A 144 8.04 14.09 -0.66
C LEU A 144 8.65 13.07 0.29
N THR A 145 8.77 11.84 -0.18
CA THR A 145 9.45 10.77 0.56
C THR A 145 10.67 10.31 -0.24
N VAL A 146 11.80 10.18 0.44
CA VAL A 146 13.02 9.62 -0.15
C VAL A 146 13.47 8.46 0.73
N GLY A 147 13.73 7.32 0.10
CA GLY A 147 14.18 6.10 0.77
C GLY A 147 15.51 5.62 0.19
N LEU A 148 16.41 5.21 1.06
CA LEU A 148 17.67 4.56 0.71
C LEU A 148 17.70 3.17 1.33
N GLY A 149 18.13 2.18 0.57
CA GLY A 149 18.25 0.80 1.03
C GLY A 149 19.43 0.08 0.39
N TYR A 150 19.88 -0.99 1.02
CA TYR A 150 20.92 -1.84 0.49
C TYR A 150 20.54 -3.31 0.66
N ASP A 151 20.64 -4.07 -0.43
CA ASP A 151 20.44 -5.54 -0.47
C ASP A 151 21.82 -6.22 -0.42
N PHE A 152 22.05 -7.05 0.58
CA PHE A 152 23.28 -7.84 0.77
C PHE A 152 23.31 -9.07 -0.11
#